data_25e7f4a7aa913d3574632981a2a1569d
#
_entry.id   25e7f4a7aa913d3574632981a2a1569d
#
_cell.length_a   1.000
_cell.length_b   1.000
_cell.length_c   1.000
_cell.angle_alpha   90.00
_cell.angle_beta   90.00
_cell.angle_gamma   90.00
#
_symmetry.space_group_name_H-M   'P 1'
#
loop_
_entity.id
_entity.type
_entity.pdbx_description
1 polymer ?
#
loop_
_entity_poly.entity_id
_entity_poly.type
_entity_poly.pdbx_seq_one_letter_code
_entity_poly.pdbx_strand_id
1 'polypeptide(L)'
;MIVEVHGLELHGRHGVNDDERRDGQSFLFDVTLEIAEPKEDTIEATVDYRQVRDIVRTVNDAESYRLLETLASKAADALIEALPIQTVCVRVRKPGIAWAEWAGVTCERP
;
A
#
# COMPACT_ATOMS: atom_id res chain seq x y z
N MET A 1 0.54 18.88 -4.13
CA MET A 1 -0.01 18.09 -5.23
C MET A 1 -0.19 16.65 -4.77
N ILE A 2 -1.23 15.99 -5.20
CA ILE A 2 -1.56 14.62 -4.78
C ILE A 2 -1.32 13.66 -5.94
N VAL A 3 -0.59 12.58 -5.66
CA VAL A 3 -0.41 11.44 -6.56
C VAL A 3 -1.15 10.25 -5.95
N GLU A 4 -1.93 9.56 -6.75
CA GLU A 4 -2.76 8.45 -6.26
C GLU A 4 -2.52 7.19 -7.10
N VAL A 5 -2.45 6.06 -6.41
CA VAL A 5 -2.49 4.73 -7.01
C VAL A 5 -3.59 3.97 -6.29
N HIS A 6 -4.67 3.66 -7.00
CA HIS A 6 -5.84 3.00 -6.44
C HIS A 6 -6.05 1.63 -7.06
N GLY A 7 -6.46 0.67 -6.23
CA GLY A 7 -6.79 -0.67 -6.70
C GLY A 7 -5.58 -1.49 -7.13
N LEU A 8 -4.41 -1.23 -6.54
CA LEU A 8 -3.25 -2.09 -6.76
C LEU A 8 -3.52 -3.45 -6.13
N GLU A 9 -3.69 -4.47 -6.96
CA GLU A 9 -4.00 -5.82 -6.51
C GLU A 9 -2.72 -6.64 -6.37
N LEU A 10 -2.50 -7.17 -5.17
CA LEU A 10 -1.36 -8.04 -4.88
C LEU A 10 -1.84 -9.27 -4.14
N HIS A 11 -1.32 -10.43 -4.52
CA HIS A 11 -1.54 -11.66 -3.77
C HIS A 11 -0.67 -11.61 -2.52
N GLY A 12 -1.28 -11.78 -1.36
CA GLY A 12 -0.58 -11.78 -0.07
C GLY A 12 -1.03 -12.93 0.81
N ARG A 13 -0.17 -13.30 1.75
CA ARG A 13 -0.41 -14.37 2.71
C ARG A 13 -0.56 -13.78 4.10
N HIS A 14 -1.59 -12.95 4.26
CA HIS A 14 -1.83 -12.20 5.48
C HIS A 14 -3.15 -12.64 6.11
N GLY A 15 -3.18 -12.69 7.43
CA GLY A 15 -4.38 -12.99 8.18
C GLY A 15 -4.07 -13.63 9.53
N VAL A 16 -5.06 -13.62 10.41
CA VAL A 16 -4.95 -14.18 11.75
C VAL A 16 -4.96 -15.71 11.70
N ASN A 17 -5.72 -16.29 10.78
CA ASN A 17 -5.90 -17.74 10.67
C ASN A 17 -4.77 -18.37 9.85
N ASP A 18 -4.39 -19.61 10.24
CA ASP A 18 -3.31 -20.32 9.56
C ASP A 18 -3.60 -20.61 8.09
N ASP A 19 -4.85 -20.92 7.74
CA ASP A 19 -5.25 -21.18 6.36
C ASP A 19 -5.17 -19.93 5.49
N GLU A 20 -5.49 -18.76 6.03
CA GLU A 20 -5.33 -17.49 5.31
C GLU A 20 -3.87 -17.26 4.93
N ARG A 21 -2.94 -17.53 5.86
CA ARG A 21 -1.50 -17.34 5.63
C ARG A 21 -0.91 -18.43 4.72
N ARG A 22 -1.48 -19.62 4.77
CA ARG A 22 -1.03 -20.74 3.92
C ARG A 22 -1.43 -20.54 2.46
N ASP A 23 -2.70 -20.23 2.23
CA ASP A 23 -3.27 -20.17 0.89
C ASP A 23 -3.15 -18.79 0.25
N GLY A 24 -3.23 -17.75 1.07
CA GLY A 24 -3.19 -16.38 0.59
C GLY A 24 -4.47 -15.96 -0.12
N GLN A 25 -4.51 -14.70 -0.49
CA GLN A 25 -5.60 -14.11 -1.26
C GLN A 25 -5.18 -12.78 -1.86
N SER A 26 -6.02 -12.20 -2.70
CA SER A 26 -5.80 -10.86 -3.22
C SER A 26 -6.12 -9.80 -2.17
N PHE A 27 -5.24 -8.81 -2.09
CA PHE A 27 -5.44 -7.59 -1.32
C PHE A 27 -5.38 -6.42 -2.27
N LEU A 28 -6.14 -5.39 -1.99
CA LEU A 28 -6.17 -4.16 -2.79
C LEU A 28 -5.56 -3.03 -1.97
N PHE A 29 -4.62 -2.33 -2.59
CA PHE A 29 -3.93 -1.21 -1.96
C PHE A 29 -4.33 0.08 -2.66
N ASP A 30 -4.69 1.08 -1.87
CA ASP A 30 -4.94 2.43 -2.35
C ASP A 30 -3.93 3.34 -1.67
N VAL A 31 -3.11 4.01 -2.45
CA VAL A 31 -2.03 4.86 -1.94
C VAL A 31 -2.25 6.28 -2.43
N THR A 32 -2.19 7.22 -1.50
CA THR A 32 -2.28 8.65 -1.78
C THR A 32 -1.04 9.32 -1.21
N LEU A 33 -0.33 10.06 -2.04
CA LEU A 33 0.91 10.75 -1.69
C LEU A 33 0.75 12.25 -1.90
N GLU A 34 1.26 13.04 -0.97
CA GLU A 34 1.39 14.47 -1.17
C GLU A 34 2.84 14.79 -1.53
N ILE A 35 3.02 15.45 -2.65
CA ILE A 35 4.34 15.82 -3.18
C ILE A 35 4.39 17.30 -3.50
N ALA A 36 5.61 17.85 -3.60
CA ALA A 36 5.80 19.18 -4.17
C ALA A 36 5.47 19.13 -5.67
N GLU A 37 4.87 20.19 -6.18
CA GLU A 37 4.62 20.29 -7.62
C GLU A 37 5.94 20.25 -8.40
N PRO A 38 6.05 19.37 -9.42
CA PRO A 38 7.26 19.31 -10.24
C PRO A 38 7.56 20.65 -10.90
N LYS A 39 8.82 21.04 -10.91
CA LYS A 39 9.27 22.29 -11.54
C LYS A 39 9.56 22.12 -13.02
N GLU A 40 9.71 20.91 -13.48
CA GLU A 40 10.01 20.54 -14.86
C GLU A 40 9.13 19.39 -15.29
N ASP A 41 8.87 19.29 -16.58
CA ASP A 41 8.07 18.21 -17.16
C ASP A 41 8.96 16.99 -17.47
N THR A 42 9.55 16.42 -16.41
CA THR A 42 10.42 15.25 -16.48
C THR A 42 10.10 14.30 -15.33
N ILE A 43 10.34 13.02 -15.54
CA ILE A 43 10.08 12.00 -14.51
C ILE A 43 10.99 12.18 -13.30
N GLU A 44 12.19 12.74 -13.50
CA GLU A 44 13.15 12.98 -12.43
C GLU A 44 12.70 14.09 -11.47
N ALA A 45 11.79 14.96 -11.93
CA ALA A 45 11.28 16.06 -11.12
C ALA A 45 10.07 15.66 -10.23
N THR A 46 9.62 14.42 -10.29
CA THR A 46 8.42 13.96 -9.60
C THR A 46 8.65 12.58 -8.99
N VAL A 47 7.58 12.03 -8.40
CA VAL A 47 7.55 10.63 -7.95
C VAL A 47 6.97 9.78 -9.07
N ASP A 48 7.72 8.77 -9.48
CA ASP A 48 7.26 7.77 -10.44
C ASP A 48 6.35 6.79 -9.71
N TYR A 49 5.04 6.74 -10.06
CA TYR A 49 4.10 5.85 -9.38
C TYR A 49 4.42 4.35 -9.56
N ARG A 50 5.28 3.99 -10.52
CA ARG A 50 5.79 2.61 -10.62
C ARG A 50 6.66 2.25 -9.41
N GLN A 51 7.35 3.23 -8.83
CA GLN A 51 8.10 3.04 -7.59
C GLN A 51 7.16 2.75 -6.41
N VAL A 52 5.99 3.37 -6.39
CA VAL A 52 4.96 3.08 -5.39
C VAL A 52 4.56 1.62 -5.46
N ARG A 53 4.25 1.13 -6.66
CA ARG A 53 3.93 -0.28 -6.90
C ARG A 53 5.02 -1.20 -6.38
N ASP A 54 6.27 -0.92 -6.73
CA ASP A 54 7.41 -1.79 -6.40
C ASP A 54 7.68 -1.81 -4.89
N ILE A 55 7.60 -0.67 -4.22
CA ILE A 55 7.80 -0.57 -2.77
C ILE A 55 6.70 -1.34 -2.03
N VAL A 56 5.44 -1.12 -2.40
CA VAL A 56 4.31 -1.82 -1.77
C VAL A 56 4.41 -3.32 -1.99
N ARG A 57 4.77 -3.75 -3.20
CA ARG A 57 4.97 -5.17 -3.51
C ARG A 57 6.08 -5.78 -2.65
N THR A 58 7.19 -5.08 -2.48
CA THR A 58 8.29 -5.55 -1.64
C THR A 58 7.84 -5.76 -0.20
N VAL A 59 7.09 -4.82 0.36
CA VAL A 59 6.53 -4.96 1.71
C VAL A 59 5.56 -6.14 1.78
N ASN A 60 4.66 -6.25 0.82
CA ASN A 60 3.67 -7.32 0.77
C ASN A 60 4.33 -8.71 0.73
N ASP A 61 5.43 -8.85 -0.01
CA ASP A 61 6.09 -10.13 -0.23
C ASP A 61 7.12 -10.48 0.84
N ALA A 62 7.51 -9.51 1.69
CA ALA A 62 8.56 -9.70 2.68
C ALA A 62 8.18 -10.66 3.81
N GLU A 63 6.91 -10.63 4.23
CA GLU A 63 6.43 -11.42 5.37
C GLU A 63 4.94 -11.74 5.21
N SER A 64 4.47 -12.72 5.99
CA SER A 64 3.04 -12.92 6.25
C SER A 64 2.66 -12.12 7.49
N TYR A 65 1.89 -11.05 7.31
CA TYR A 65 1.43 -10.24 8.42
C TYR A 65 0.10 -10.80 8.95
N ARG A 66 -0.05 -10.83 10.26
CA ARG A 66 -1.32 -11.31 10.87
C ARG A 66 -2.40 -10.26 10.81
N LEU A 67 -2.03 -8.98 10.87
CA LEU A 67 -2.96 -7.86 10.89
C LEU A 67 -2.79 -6.99 9.66
N LEU A 68 -3.90 -6.54 9.09
CA LEU A 68 -3.90 -5.53 8.01
C LEU A 68 -3.27 -4.21 8.49
N GLU A 69 -3.46 -3.89 9.76
CA GLU A 69 -2.87 -2.72 10.41
C GLU A 69 -1.34 -2.73 10.30
N THR A 70 -0.74 -3.88 10.55
CA THR A 70 0.72 -4.04 10.44
C THR A 70 1.18 -3.88 9.00
N LEU A 71 0.48 -4.52 8.06
CA LEU A 71 0.78 -4.41 6.62
C LEU A 71 0.69 -2.96 6.14
N ALA A 72 -0.39 -2.27 6.50
CA ALA A 72 -0.59 -0.87 6.11
C ALA A 72 0.49 0.05 6.70
N SER A 73 0.82 -0.15 7.97
CA SER A 73 1.85 0.62 8.66
C SER A 73 3.23 0.43 8.01
N LYS A 74 3.60 -0.82 7.72
CA LYS A 74 4.87 -1.14 7.06
C LYS A 74 4.95 -0.54 5.67
N ALA A 75 3.87 -0.59 4.90
CA ALA A 75 3.81 0.00 3.57
C ALA A 75 3.96 1.53 3.64
N ALA A 76 3.25 2.18 4.57
CA ALA A 76 3.33 3.62 4.74
C ALA A 76 4.75 4.06 5.13
N ASP A 77 5.38 3.36 6.07
CA ASP A 77 6.75 3.65 6.51
C ASP A 77 7.75 3.48 5.37
N ALA A 78 7.62 2.40 4.59
CA ALA A 78 8.52 2.15 3.46
C ALA A 78 8.41 3.24 2.39
N LEU A 79 7.20 3.71 2.11
CA LEU A 79 6.97 4.78 1.13
C LEU A 79 7.55 6.11 1.59
N ILE A 80 7.33 6.49 2.86
CA ILE A 80 7.81 7.77 3.38
C ILE A 80 9.35 7.80 3.48
N GLU A 81 9.97 6.65 3.73
CA GLU A 81 11.43 6.53 3.81
C GLU A 81 12.09 6.56 2.44
N ALA A 82 11.45 5.97 1.42
CA ALA A 82 12.05 5.76 0.11
C ALA A 82 11.81 6.90 -0.88
N LEU A 83 10.73 7.65 -0.74
CA LEU A 83 10.30 8.63 -1.72
C LEU A 83 10.32 10.05 -1.16
N PRO A 84 10.58 11.06 -2.01
CA PRO A 84 10.57 12.47 -1.60
C PRO A 84 9.14 13.01 -1.50
N ILE A 85 8.38 12.51 -0.54
CA ILE A 85 6.97 12.84 -0.32
C ILE A 85 6.79 13.54 1.02
N GLN A 86 5.72 14.33 1.12
CA GLN A 86 5.38 15.07 2.33
C GLN A 86 4.50 14.26 3.26
N THR A 87 3.49 13.59 2.71
CA THR A 87 2.57 12.74 3.45
C THR A 87 2.24 11.49 2.64
N VAL A 88 1.81 10.45 3.32
CA VAL A 88 1.33 9.23 2.69
C VAL A 88 0.08 8.72 3.41
N CYS A 89 -0.87 8.22 2.64
CA CYS A 89 -2.04 7.51 3.12
C CYS A 89 -2.10 6.17 2.40
N VAL A 90 -2.10 5.07 3.14
CA VAL A 90 -2.20 3.71 2.60
C VAL A 90 -3.47 3.07 3.14
N ARG A 91 -4.36 2.67 2.24
CA ARG A 91 -5.51 1.85 2.58
C ARG A 91 -5.29 0.45 2.04
N VAL A 92 -5.43 -0.55 2.91
CA VAL A 92 -5.40 -1.95 2.52
C VAL A 92 -6.81 -2.49 2.65
N ARG A 93 -7.34 -3.02 1.54
CA ARG A 93 -8.67 -3.62 1.49
C ARG A 93 -8.56 -5.12 1.29
N LYS A 94 -9.36 -5.86 2.04
CA LYS A 94 -9.47 -7.31 1.95
C LYS A 94 -10.85 -7.63 1.38
N PRO A 95 -10.96 -7.95 0.09
CA PRO A 95 -12.25 -8.33 -0.51
C PRO A 95 -12.61 -9.79 -0.18
N GLY A 96 -13.79 -10.21 -0.59
CA GLY A 96 -14.19 -11.60 -0.53
C GLY A 96 -14.65 -12.10 0.82
N ILE A 97 -15.01 -11.20 1.75
CA ILE A 97 -15.64 -11.60 3.00
C ILE A 97 -17.15 -11.75 2.78
N ALA A 98 -17.76 -12.72 3.50
CA ALA A 98 -19.13 -13.13 3.20
C ALA A 98 -20.19 -12.08 3.51
N TRP A 99 -19.91 -11.16 4.42
CA TRP A 99 -20.92 -10.24 4.99
C TRP A 99 -20.67 -8.77 4.67
N ALA A 100 -19.64 -8.45 3.86
CA ALA A 100 -19.35 -7.08 3.41
C ALA A 100 -18.62 -7.12 2.06
N GLU A 101 -18.64 -6.01 1.33
CA GLU A 101 -17.89 -5.91 0.07
C GLU A 101 -16.39 -6.06 0.30
N TRP A 102 -15.91 -5.40 1.33
CA TRP A 102 -14.52 -5.52 1.78
C TRP A 102 -14.41 -5.02 3.22
N ALA A 103 -13.36 -5.43 3.88
CA ALA A 103 -12.91 -4.83 5.14
C ALA A 103 -11.53 -4.26 4.91
N GLY A 104 -11.15 -3.23 5.65
CA GLY A 104 -9.85 -2.62 5.42
C GLY A 104 -9.40 -1.71 6.53
N VAL A 105 -8.17 -1.26 6.40
CA VAL A 105 -7.55 -0.31 7.33
C VAL A 105 -6.88 0.80 6.52
N THR A 106 -6.80 1.97 7.12
CA THR A 106 -6.11 3.12 6.53
C THR A 106 -5.06 3.61 7.51
N CYS A 107 -3.85 3.80 7.01
CA CYS A 107 -2.71 4.31 7.78
C CYS A 107 -2.17 5.57 7.12
N GLU A 108 -2.02 6.63 7.91
CA GLU A 108 -1.49 7.90 7.43
C GLU A 108 -0.17 8.21 8.15
N ARG A 109 0.76 8.84 7.42
CA ARG A 109 2.03 9.34 7.95
C ARG A 109 2.31 10.73 7.40
N PRO A 110 2.80 11.64 8.23
CA PRO A 110 3.25 12.96 7.77
C PRO A 110 4.61 12.89 7.10
#